data_46b0a797daaa19d0b3119e89bca0bf2b
#
_entry.id   46b0a797daaa19d0b3119e89bca0bf2b
#
_cell.length_a   1.000
_cell.length_b   1.000
_cell.length_c   1.000
_cell.angle_alpha   90.00
_cell.angle_beta   90.00
_cell.angle_gamma   90.00
#
_symmetry.space_group_name_H-M   'P 1'
#
loop_
_entity.id
_entity.type
_entity.pdbx_description
1 polymer ?
#
loop_
_entity_poly.entity_id
_entity_poly.type
_entity_poly.pdbx_seq_one_letter_code
_entity_poly.pdbx_strand_id
1 'polypeptide(L)'
;MYLLTLSDLNQTIHTSPLQEPPLVPSYLQERLQLLVKQILMGLPVEPILNSHPQFQQWVFQLKELSPSLFLPQRKLFVDIPIQTKLDPTKRGVTEENSSPSPPFKVIQVRTNVGLVKGTPRLFEWAIRHPVLTWQDRVKLWVAAEFFEIEPHKLQLIVLALHPTQPAKKVLFAWDSKQHRKTQNWLLTTIERETEQTVFKLNGYLTPQPKEVATAINLDEINLDEVNEVSI
;
A
#
# COMPACT_ATOMS: atom_id res chain seq x y z
N MET A 1 -14.80 -14.42 6.15
CA MET A 1 -14.23 -13.05 6.34
C MET A 1 -12.82 -13.06 5.80
N TYR A 2 -12.52 -12.20 4.83
CA TYR A 2 -11.18 -12.09 4.24
C TYR A 2 -10.58 -10.77 4.66
N LEU A 3 -9.35 -10.80 5.20
CA LEU A 3 -8.57 -9.63 5.54
C LEU A 3 -7.66 -9.28 4.35
N LEU A 4 -7.74 -8.03 3.87
CA LEU A 4 -6.91 -7.49 2.81
C LEU A 4 -6.01 -6.39 3.36
N THR A 5 -4.73 -6.47 3.07
CA THR A 5 -3.72 -5.45 3.40
C THR A 5 -3.39 -4.58 2.19
N LEU A 6 -2.65 -3.49 2.41
CA LEU A 6 -2.10 -2.67 1.30
C LEU A 6 -1.17 -3.49 0.40
N SER A 7 -0.48 -4.50 0.95
CA SER A 7 0.39 -5.38 0.17
C SER A 7 -0.41 -6.24 -0.80
N ASP A 8 -1.54 -6.79 -0.33
CA ASP A 8 -2.43 -7.61 -1.17
C ASP A 8 -3.03 -6.77 -2.30
N LEU A 9 -3.52 -5.57 -1.97
CA LEU A 9 -4.01 -4.62 -2.96
C LEU A 9 -2.94 -4.21 -3.98
N ASN A 10 -1.69 -4.07 -3.54
CA ASN A 10 -0.58 -3.72 -4.43
C ASN A 10 -0.30 -4.82 -5.47
N GLN A 11 -0.40 -6.09 -5.09
CA GLN A 11 -0.24 -7.21 -6.03
C GLN A 11 -1.30 -7.18 -7.13
N THR A 12 -2.51 -6.78 -6.79
CA THR A 12 -3.63 -6.67 -7.75
C THR A 12 -3.48 -5.48 -8.70
N ILE A 13 -2.82 -4.41 -8.25
CA ILE A 13 -2.68 -3.15 -8.99
C ILE A 13 -1.46 -3.13 -9.92
N HIS A 14 -0.46 -3.97 -9.69
CA HIS A 14 0.80 -3.98 -10.46
C HIS A 14 0.67 -4.21 -11.98
N THR A 15 -0.53 -4.36 -12.48
CA THR A 15 -0.81 -4.32 -13.92
C THR A 15 -0.97 -2.91 -14.49
N SER A 16 -0.84 -1.85 -13.68
CA SER A 16 -0.97 -0.46 -14.15
C SER A 16 0.41 0.17 -14.46
N PRO A 17 0.69 0.59 -15.69
CA PRO A 17 2.00 1.06 -16.13
C PRO A 17 2.37 2.49 -15.66
N LEU A 18 1.66 3.07 -14.70
CA LEU A 18 1.77 4.49 -14.31
C LEU A 18 2.35 4.74 -12.91
N GLN A 19 3.08 3.80 -12.32
CA GLN A 19 3.81 4.12 -11.08
C GLN A 19 5.14 4.78 -11.41
N GLU A 20 5.31 6.03 -10.96
CA GLU A 20 6.62 6.67 -10.97
C GLU A 20 7.63 5.78 -10.22
N PRO A 21 8.84 5.61 -10.75
CA PRO A 21 9.85 4.82 -10.06
C PRO A 21 10.14 5.42 -8.67
N PRO A 22 10.39 4.58 -7.66
CA PRO A 22 10.70 5.07 -6.33
C PRO A 22 12.00 5.89 -6.36
N LEU A 23 12.03 7.00 -5.59
CA LEU A 23 13.21 7.89 -5.50
C LEU A 23 14.42 7.22 -4.86
N VAL A 24 14.19 6.18 -4.08
CA VAL A 24 15.21 5.40 -3.39
C VAL A 24 14.80 3.93 -3.34
N PRO A 25 15.74 3.00 -3.18
CA PRO A 25 15.43 1.59 -2.91
C PRO A 25 14.52 1.40 -1.70
N SER A 26 13.63 0.42 -1.75
CA SER A 26 12.62 0.16 -0.70
C SER A 26 13.21 -0.02 0.69
N TYR A 27 14.38 -0.68 0.79
CA TYR A 27 15.05 -0.90 2.07
C TYR A 27 15.44 0.41 2.79
N LEU A 28 15.76 1.49 2.07
CA LEU A 28 16.04 2.80 2.67
C LEU A 28 14.77 3.43 3.25
N GLN A 29 13.66 3.29 2.53
CA GLN A 29 12.36 3.74 3.02
C GLN A 29 11.95 3.00 4.30
N GLU A 30 12.07 1.68 4.31
CA GLU A 30 11.74 0.84 5.47
C GLU A 30 12.63 1.16 6.67
N ARG A 31 13.93 1.33 6.43
CA ARG A 31 14.89 1.69 7.48
C ARG A 31 14.61 3.07 8.06
N LEU A 32 14.23 4.05 7.23
CA LEU A 32 13.80 5.36 7.70
C LEU A 32 12.54 5.27 8.58
N GLN A 33 11.53 4.50 8.14
CA GLN A 33 10.30 4.29 8.91
C GLN A 33 10.60 3.70 10.29
N LEU A 34 11.45 2.68 10.33
CA LEU A 34 11.85 2.05 11.59
C LEU A 34 12.60 3.04 12.50
N LEU A 35 13.53 3.82 11.93
CA LEU A 35 14.34 4.79 12.67
C LEU A 35 13.48 5.89 13.28
N VAL A 36 12.57 6.47 12.51
CA VAL A 36 11.64 7.47 13.02
C VAL A 36 10.74 6.88 14.11
N LYS A 37 10.26 5.65 13.94
CA LYS A 37 9.49 4.94 14.97
C LYS A 37 10.29 4.80 16.26
N GLN A 38 11.56 4.38 16.19
CA GLN A 38 12.44 4.27 17.35
C GLN A 38 12.63 5.61 18.07
N ILE A 39 12.89 6.70 17.32
CA ILE A 39 13.01 8.05 17.89
C ILE A 39 11.72 8.44 18.60
N LEU A 40 10.58 8.19 17.97
CA LEU A 40 9.27 8.50 18.53
C LEU A 40 8.95 7.66 19.79
N MET A 41 9.53 6.49 19.93
CA MET A 41 9.44 5.64 21.13
C MET A 41 10.48 6.01 22.22
N GLY A 42 11.37 6.99 21.96
CA GLY A 42 12.43 7.38 22.88
C GLY A 42 13.60 6.39 22.94
N LEU A 43 13.74 5.52 21.94
CA LEU A 43 14.86 4.59 21.87
C LEU A 43 16.13 5.29 21.35
N PRO A 44 17.33 4.89 21.81
CA PRO A 44 18.58 5.47 21.35
C PRO A 44 18.85 5.09 19.88
N VAL A 45 19.05 6.07 19.04
CA VAL A 45 19.32 5.91 17.60
C VAL A 45 20.63 6.57 17.17
N GLU A 46 21.30 7.27 18.06
CA GLU A 46 22.52 8.04 17.79
C GLU A 46 23.61 7.19 17.11
N PRO A 47 23.89 5.94 17.53
CA PRO A 47 24.92 5.12 16.87
C PRO A 47 24.59 4.87 15.38
N ILE A 48 23.30 4.69 15.05
CA ILE A 48 22.85 4.47 13.68
C ILE A 48 22.96 5.76 12.86
N LEU A 49 22.53 6.88 13.43
CA LEU A 49 22.59 8.19 12.77
C LEU A 49 24.03 8.62 12.49
N ASN A 50 24.94 8.41 13.46
CA ASN A 50 26.36 8.75 13.30
C ASN A 50 27.04 7.93 12.19
N SER A 51 26.60 6.69 12.00
CA SER A 51 27.14 5.80 10.94
C SER A 51 26.54 6.06 9.57
N HIS A 52 25.43 6.81 9.47
CA HIS A 52 24.68 7.02 8.23
C HIS A 52 24.24 8.49 8.08
N PRO A 53 25.11 9.36 7.55
CA PRO A 53 24.83 10.80 7.44
C PRO A 53 23.52 11.14 6.71
N GLN A 54 23.15 10.34 5.73
CA GLN A 54 21.89 10.54 4.98
C GLN A 54 20.64 10.39 5.86
N PHE A 55 20.61 9.39 6.74
CA PHE A 55 19.52 9.24 7.70
C PHE A 55 19.52 10.35 8.74
N GLN A 56 20.71 10.79 9.18
CA GLN A 56 20.82 11.93 10.08
C GLN A 56 20.21 13.19 9.47
N GLN A 57 20.53 13.47 8.21
CA GLN A 57 19.96 14.60 7.46
C GLN A 57 18.43 14.49 7.34
N TRP A 58 17.89 13.33 6.94
CA TRP A 58 16.45 13.15 6.82
C TRP A 58 15.71 13.29 8.16
N VAL A 59 16.25 12.73 9.23
CA VAL A 59 15.68 12.88 10.58
C VAL A 59 15.72 14.33 11.02
N PHE A 60 16.79 15.06 10.74
CA PHE A 60 16.88 16.50 11.02
C PHE A 60 15.80 17.27 10.27
N GLN A 61 15.66 17.04 8.96
CA GLN A 61 14.61 17.68 8.16
C GLN A 61 13.19 17.36 8.66
N LEU A 62 12.92 16.13 9.10
CA LEU A 62 11.63 15.78 9.70
C LEU A 62 11.35 16.57 10.98
N LYS A 63 12.37 16.74 11.84
CA LYS A 63 12.26 17.54 13.07
C LYS A 63 12.01 19.01 12.77
N GLU A 64 12.62 19.57 11.74
CA GLU A 64 12.37 20.95 11.30
C GLU A 64 10.97 21.12 10.71
N LEU A 65 10.51 20.20 9.84
CA LEU A 65 9.20 20.27 9.20
C LEU A 65 8.04 20.13 10.19
N SER A 66 8.23 19.34 11.23
CA SER A 66 7.17 19.06 12.19
C SER A 66 7.70 18.82 13.60
N PRO A 67 8.24 19.87 14.28
CA PRO A 67 8.83 19.75 15.62
C PRO A 67 7.87 19.13 16.63
N SER A 68 6.57 19.45 16.51
CA SER A 68 5.53 18.94 17.41
C SER A 68 5.41 17.42 17.44
N LEU A 69 5.80 16.71 16.38
CA LEU A 69 5.79 15.26 16.35
C LEU A 69 6.84 14.64 17.29
N PHE A 70 7.89 15.38 17.59
CA PHE A 70 9.03 14.89 18.38
C PHE A 70 9.00 15.36 19.84
N LEU A 71 7.95 16.07 20.25
CA LEU A 71 7.77 16.49 21.62
C LEU A 71 7.32 15.32 22.52
N PRO A 72 7.78 15.24 23.77
CA PRO A 72 7.41 14.15 24.69
C PRO A 72 5.90 14.04 24.96
N GLN A 73 5.20 15.18 24.98
CA GLN A 73 3.76 15.26 25.31
C GLN A 73 2.83 15.09 24.10
N ARG A 74 3.37 14.66 22.94
CA ARG A 74 2.55 14.46 21.74
C ARG A 74 1.52 13.36 21.92
N LYS A 75 0.34 13.58 21.34
CA LYS A 75 -0.69 12.53 21.17
C LYS A 75 -0.54 11.95 19.76
N LEU A 76 0.48 11.12 19.57
CA LEU A 76 0.79 10.44 18.30
C LEU A 76 0.88 8.94 18.54
N PHE A 77 0.07 8.21 17.82
CA PHE A 77 0.07 6.75 17.75
C PHE A 77 0.80 6.34 16.45
N VAL A 78 1.89 5.63 16.60
CA VAL A 78 2.78 5.31 15.48
C VAL A 78 2.52 3.89 15.01
N ASP A 79 2.36 3.73 13.68
CA ASP A 79 2.26 2.43 13.02
C ASP A 79 1.15 1.55 13.62
N ILE A 80 0.00 2.14 13.90
CA ILE A 80 -1.16 1.40 14.43
C ILE A 80 -1.93 0.72 13.30
N PRO A 81 -2.40 -0.52 13.51
CA PRO A 81 -3.34 -1.16 12.60
C PRO A 81 -4.73 -0.57 12.81
N ILE A 82 -5.36 -0.14 11.74
CA ILE A 82 -6.79 0.21 11.69
C ILE A 82 -7.45 -0.58 10.57
N GLN A 83 -8.71 -0.93 10.75
CA GLN A 83 -9.42 -1.76 9.77
C GLN A 83 -10.91 -1.39 9.70
N THR A 84 -11.49 -1.61 8.52
CA THR A 84 -12.93 -1.42 8.31
C THR A 84 -13.49 -2.46 7.35
N LYS A 85 -14.81 -2.64 7.40
CA LYS A 85 -15.52 -3.52 6.47
C LYS A 85 -15.78 -2.77 5.17
N LEU A 86 -15.50 -3.41 4.06
CA LEU A 86 -15.92 -2.94 2.75
C LEU A 86 -17.29 -3.56 2.44
N ASP A 87 -18.32 -2.72 2.44
CA ASP A 87 -19.69 -3.11 2.21
C ASP A 87 -20.06 -2.87 0.73
N PRO A 88 -20.30 -3.93 -0.06
CA PRO A 88 -20.69 -3.80 -1.45
C PRO A 88 -22.07 -3.16 -1.64
N THR A 89 -22.97 -3.25 -0.64
CA THR A 89 -24.33 -2.71 -0.74
C THR A 89 -24.38 -1.19 -0.72
N LYS A 90 -23.36 -0.53 -0.19
CA LYS A 90 -23.24 0.95 -0.17
C LYS A 90 -23.05 1.57 -1.58
N ARG A 91 -23.09 0.81 -2.66
CA ARG A 91 -23.05 1.32 -4.06
C ARG A 91 -24.29 2.11 -4.47
N GLY A 92 -25.36 2.08 -3.69
CA GLY A 92 -26.63 2.76 -4.04
C GLY A 92 -27.44 2.03 -5.10
N VAL A 93 -27.13 0.76 -5.37
CA VAL A 93 -27.93 -0.11 -6.22
C VAL A 93 -28.85 -0.90 -5.29
N THR A 94 -30.13 -0.61 -5.32
CA THR A 94 -31.19 -1.42 -4.71
C THR A 94 -31.33 -2.71 -5.52
N GLU A 95 -30.56 -3.74 -5.14
CA GLU A 95 -30.84 -5.09 -5.66
C GLU A 95 -31.86 -5.78 -4.74
N GLU A 96 -33.10 -5.84 -5.20
CA GLU A 96 -34.19 -6.63 -4.62
C GLU A 96 -34.06 -8.14 -4.87
N ASN A 97 -32.90 -8.66 -5.17
CA ASN A 97 -32.70 -10.10 -5.39
C ASN A 97 -31.84 -10.71 -4.29
N SER A 98 -32.49 -11.50 -3.45
CA SER A 98 -31.98 -12.28 -2.32
C SER A 98 -31.03 -13.40 -2.73
N SER A 99 -29.86 -13.05 -3.23
CA SER A 99 -28.71 -13.95 -3.24
C SER A 99 -27.99 -13.87 -1.90
N PRO A 100 -27.39 -14.97 -1.39
CA PRO A 100 -26.63 -14.93 -0.14
C PRO A 100 -25.55 -13.85 -0.24
N SER A 101 -25.59 -12.89 0.69
CA SER A 101 -24.66 -11.76 0.71
C SER A 101 -23.23 -12.26 0.62
N PRO A 102 -22.42 -11.76 -0.32
CA PRO A 102 -21.03 -12.19 -0.44
C PRO A 102 -20.29 -11.93 0.90
N PRO A 103 -19.31 -12.77 1.25
CA PRO A 103 -18.59 -12.63 2.50
C PRO A 103 -17.95 -11.24 2.59
N PHE A 104 -18.20 -10.52 3.70
CA PHE A 104 -17.60 -9.22 3.95
C PHE A 104 -16.08 -9.29 3.84
N LYS A 105 -15.49 -8.36 3.10
CA LYS A 105 -14.06 -8.15 3.04
C LYS A 105 -13.68 -7.06 4.03
N VAL A 106 -12.59 -7.26 4.76
CA VAL A 106 -12.06 -6.29 5.72
C VAL A 106 -10.76 -5.74 5.16
N ILE A 107 -10.64 -4.43 5.10
CA ILE A 107 -9.41 -3.77 4.70
C ILE A 107 -8.68 -3.30 5.94
N GLN A 108 -7.43 -3.73 6.10
CA GLN A 108 -6.54 -3.31 7.17
C GLN A 108 -5.39 -2.49 6.60
N VAL A 109 -5.11 -1.37 7.26
CA VAL A 109 -3.94 -0.53 6.96
C VAL A 109 -3.16 -0.22 8.22
N ARG A 110 -1.85 -0.01 8.09
CA ARG A 110 -1.02 0.55 9.16
C ARG A 110 -0.78 2.02 8.87
N THR A 111 -0.95 2.86 9.88
CA THR A 111 -0.81 4.31 9.73
C THR A 111 -0.40 5.00 11.03
N ASN A 112 0.07 6.23 10.91
CA ASN A 112 0.40 7.06 12.05
C ASN A 112 -0.74 8.07 12.29
N VAL A 113 -1.28 8.09 13.50
CA VAL A 113 -2.44 8.92 13.84
C VAL A 113 -2.08 9.89 14.96
N GLY A 114 -2.17 11.16 14.70
CA GLY A 114 -2.05 12.21 15.71
C GLY A 114 -3.40 12.81 16.04
N LEU A 115 -3.59 13.24 17.29
CA LEU A 115 -4.78 13.96 17.71
C LEU A 115 -4.48 15.46 17.79
N VAL A 116 -5.18 16.24 16.96
CA VAL A 116 -5.10 17.72 16.97
C VAL A 116 -6.45 18.28 17.41
N LYS A 117 -6.51 18.88 18.59
CA LYS A 117 -7.77 19.37 19.21
C LYS A 117 -8.86 18.26 19.26
N GLY A 118 -8.46 17.02 19.53
CA GLY A 118 -9.36 15.87 19.60
C GLY A 118 -9.72 15.25 18.24
N THR A 119 -9.36 15.88 17.13
CA THR A 119 -9.64 15.34 15.79
C THR A 119 -8.45 14.54 15.29
N PRO A 120 -8.64 13.30 14.80
CA PRO A 120 -7.56 12.49 14.25
C PRO A 120 -7.04 13.09 12.93
N ARG A 121 -5.73 13.05 12.78
CA ARG A 121 -5.00 13.38 11.55
C ARG A 121 -4.04 12.28 11.24
N LEU A 122 -3.92 11.91 9.99
CA LEU A 122 -2.92 10.96 9.55
C LEU A 122 -1.60 11.66 9.27
N PHE A 123 -0.51 10.96 9.58
CA PHE A 123 0.85 11.42 9.30
C PHE A 123 1.58 10.37 8.49
N GLU A 124 2.26 10.83 7.45
CA GLU A 124 3.13 9.98 6.64
C GLU A 124 4.49 10.66 6.47
N TRP A 125 5.57 9.97 6.73
CA TRP A 125 6.94 10.40 6.42
C TRP A 125 7.56 9.41 5.46
N ALA A 126 7.98 9.91 4.32
CA ALA A 126 8.43 9.07 3.24
C ALA A 126 9.42 9.79 2.33
N ILE A 127 10.34 9.02 1.73
CA ILE A 127 11.26 9.51 0.71
C ILE A 127 10.55 9.39 -0.64
N ARG A 128 9.77 10.41 -0.98
CA ARG A 128 8.94 10.43 -2.20
C ARG A 128 8.56 11.84 -2.61
N HIS A 129 8.03 11.97 -3.81
CA HIS A 129 7.36 13.20 -4.21
C HIS A 129 6.16 13.52 -3.31
N PRO A 130 5.89 14.80 -3.04
CA PRO A 130 4.80 15.24 -2.16
C PRO A 130 3.42 15.17 -2.86
N VAL A 131 3.07 14.00 -3.35
CA VAL A 131 1.80 13.72 -4.04
C VAL A 131 0.95 12.73 -3.25
N LEU A 132 -0.37 12.80 -3.42
CA LEU A 132 -1.30 11.87 -2.79
C LEU A 132 -1.33 10.55 -3.58
N THR A 133 -0.79 9.50 -2.98
CA THR A 133 -0.74 8.16 -3.61
C THR A 133 -2.05 7.40 -3.43
N TRP A 134 -2.20 6.27 -4.12
CA TRP A 134 -3.36 5.40 -3.91
C TRP A 134 -3.36 4.80 -2.49
N GLN A 135 -2.19 4.44 -1.94
CA GLN A 135 -2.06 3.94 -0.57
C GLN A 135 -2.56 4.98 0.46
N ASP A 136 -2.22 6.24 0.25
CA ASP A 136 -2.69 7.33 1.10
C ASP A 136 -4.21 7.48 1.06
N ARG A 137 -4.82 7.34 -0.12
CA ARG A 137 -6.28 7.39 -0.28
C ARG A 137 -6.95 6.25 0.44
N VAL A 138 -6.38 5.03 0.37
CA VAL A 138 -6.91 3.86 1.12
C VAL A 138 -6.76 4.08 2.62
N LYS A 139 -5.62 4.58 3.10
CA LYS A 139 -5.43 4.93 4.52
C LYS A 139 -6.46 5.95 5.00
N LEU A 140 -6.70 7.01 4.21
CA LEU A 140 -7.70 8.04 4.53
C LEU A 140 -9.13 7.47 4.52
N TRP A 141 -9.46 6.62 3.55
CA TRP A 141 -10.76 5.98 3.49
C TRP A 141 -10.99 5.07 4.71
N VAL A 142 -10.04 4.17 5.02
CA VAL A 142 -10.13 3.28 6.19
C VAL A 142 -10.21 4.08 7.49
N ALA A 143 -9.44 5.15 7.62
CA ALA A 143 -9.45 5.98 8.82
C ALA A 143 -10.77 6.71 9.03
N ALA A 144 -11.40 7.24 7.96
CA ALA A 144 -12.70 7.89 8.05
C ALA A 144 -13.79 6.90 8.55
N GLU A 145 -13.80 5.68 8.01
CA GLU A 145 -14.73 4.63 8.42
C GLU A 145 -14.43 4.10 9.84
N PHE A 146 -13.15 3.87 10.17
CA PHE A 146 -12.72 3.34 11.46
C PHE A 146 -13.00 4.30 12.63
N PHE A 147 -12.74 5.60 12.45
CA PHE A 147 -12.97 6.61 13.46
C PHE A 147 -14.40 7.19 13.41
N GLU A 148 -15.23 6.73 12.46
CA GLU A 148 -16.61 7.20 12.24
C GLU A 148 -16.69 8.73 12.11
N ILE A 149 -15.75 9.31 11.35
CA ILE A 149 -15.68 10.76 11.13
C ILE A 149 -15.99 11.12 9.68
N GLU A 150 -16.63 12.27 9.53
CA GLU A 150 -16.92 12.83 8.21
C GLU A 150 -15.63 13.06 7.42
N PRO A 151 -15.57 12.65 6.14
CA PRO A 151 -14.35 12.75 5.34
C PRO A 151 -13.70 14.12 5.36
N HIS A 152 -14.46 15.20 5.31
CA HIS A 152 -13.93 16.57 5.29
C HIS A 152 -13.23 16.99 6.59
N LYS A 153 -13.42 16.29 7.69
CA LYS A 153 -12.74 16.51 8.96
C LYS A 153 -11.40 15.78 9.05
N LEU A 154 -11.15 14.84 8.12
CA LEU A 154 -9.91 14.06 8.09
C LEU A 154 -8.87 14.74 7.18
N GLN A 155 -7.62 14.69 7.59
CA GLN A 155 -6.50 15.24 6.85
C GLN A 155 -5.31 14.28 6.92
N LEU A 156 -4.53 14.23 5.83
CA LEU A 156 -3.23 13.58 5.80
C LEU A 156 -2.12 14.62 5.70
N ILE A 157 -1.17 14.57 6.60
CA ILE A 157 0.05 15.38 6.56
C ILE A 157 1.18 14.49 6.05
N VAL A 158 1.69 14.80 4.88
CA VAL A 158 2.85 14.13 4.30
C VAL A 158 4.10 14.97 4.55
N LEU A 159 5.08 14.36 5.21
CA LEU A 159 6.43 14.88 5.36
C LEU A 159 7.29 14.20 4.29
N ALA A 160 7.32 14.82 3.12
CA ALA A 160 8.02 14.27 1.96
C ALA A 160 9.50 14.64 2.00
N LEU A 161 10.35 13.65 2.12
CA LEU A 161 11.78 13.76 2.01
C LEU A 161 12.23 13.50 0.58
N HIS A 162 13.38 14.03 0.22
CA HIS A 162 13.99 13.81 -1.07
C HIS A 162 15.50 13.62 -0.93
N PRO A 163 16.17 12.78 -1.74
CA PRO A 163 17.61 12.56 -1.66
C PRO A 163 18.46 13.83 -1.87
N THR A 164 17.99 14.75 -2.72
CA THR A 164 18.76 15.92 -3.17
C THR A 164 18.02 17.25 -3.08
N GLN A 165 16.72 17.23 -2.76
CA GLN A 165 15.91 18.45 -2.65
C GLN A 165 15.51 18.71 -1.21
N PRO A 166 15.12 19.95 -0.86
CA PRO A 166 14.56 20.26 0.45
C PRO A 166 13.29 19.44 0.72
N ALA A 167 13.17 18.95 1.94
CA ALA A 167 11.98 18.26 2.40
C ALA A 167 10.75 19.18 2.39
N LYS A 168 9.58 18.62 2.16
CA LYS A 168 8.32 19.37 2.07
C LYS A 168 7.26 18.80 2.99
N LYS A 169 6.55 19.67 3.68
CA LYS A 169 5.34 19.32 4.42
C LYS A 169 4.13 19.70 3.59
N VAL A 170 3.31 18.73 3.25
CA VAL A 170 2.10 18.93 2.46
C VAL A 170 0.90 18.39 3.23
N LEU A 171 -0.18 19.16 3.25
CA LEU A 171 -1.44 18.80 3.84
C LEU A 171 -2.43 18.46 2.74
N PHE A 172 -2.96 17.25 2.78
CA PHE A 172 -4.02 16.79 1.90
C PHE A 172 -5.34 16.78 2.66
N ALA A 173 -6.29 17.59 2.20
CA ALA A 173 -7.67 17.52 2.65
C ALA A 173 -8.36 16.32 2.02
N TRP A 174 -9.33 15.77 2.74
CA TRP A 174 -10.14 14.64 2.28
C TRP A 174 -11.60 15.06 2.20
N ASP A 175 -12.28 14.74 1.12
CA ASP A 175 -13.67 15.10 0.92
C ASP A 175 -14.56 13.89 0.61
N SER A 176 -15.87 14.07 0.67
CA SER A 176 -16.85 13.02 0.43
C SER A 176 -16.81 12.46 -1.01
N LYS A 177 -16.39 13.28 -2.00
CA LYS A 177 -16.24 12.84 -3.39
C LYS A 177 -15.04 11.90 -3.55
N GLN A 178 -13.90 12.30 -2.96
CA GLN A 178 -12.68 11.47 -2.94
C GLN A 178 -12.93 10.17 -2.16
N HIS A 179 -13.61 10.25 -1.03
CA HIS A 179 -13.98 9.10 -0.21
C HIS A 179 -14.81 8.08 -1.00
N ARG A 180 -15.89 8.53 -1.65
CA ARG A 180 -16.76 7.68 -2.49
C ARG A 180 -16.01 7.11 -3.70
N LYS A 181 -15.16 7.93 -4.35
CA LYS A 181 -14.33 7.47 -5.48
C LYS A 181 -13.38 6.35 -5.05
N THR A 182 -12.77 6.48 -3.88
CA THR A 182 -11.86 5.46 -3.34
C THR A 182 -12.61 4.19 -2.96
N GLN A 183 -13.78 4.29 -2.34
CA GLN A 183 -14.63 3.15 -2.04
C GLN A 183 -15.02 2.37 -3.31
N ASN A 184 -15.51 3.07 -4.35
CA ASN A 184 -15.88 2.43 -5.61
C ASN A 184 -14.67 1.77 -6.29
N TRP A 185 -13.51 2.42 -6.25
CA TRP A 185 -12.28 1.85 -6.78
C TRP A 185 -11.86 0.57 -6.02
N LEU A 186 -11.94 0.57 -4.68
CA LEU A 186 -11.68 -0.61 -3.86
C LEU A 186 -12.60 -1.78 -4.21
N LEU A 187 -13.91 -1.51 -4.32
CA LEU A 187 -14.90 -2.52 -4.70
C LEU A 187 -14.56 -3.14 -6.06
N THR A 188 -14.29 -2.31 -7.08
CA THR A 188 -13.96 -2.79 -8.42
C THR A 188 -12.64 -3.58 -8.46
N THR A 189 -11.62 -3.14 -7.72
CA THR A 189 -10.32 -3.82 -7.66
C THR A 189 -10.45 -5.21 -7.05
N ILE A 190 -11.21 -5.32 -5.99
CA ILE A 190 -11.40 -6.57 -5.25
C ILE A 190 -12.32 -7.55 -6.01
N GLU A 191 -13.29 -7.07 -6.77
CA GLU A 191 -14.14 -7.91 -7.64
C GLU A 191 -13.30 -8.57 -8.74
N ARG A 192 -12.44 -7.80 -9.40
CA ARG A 192 -11.52 -8.33 -10.43
C ARG A 192 -10.61 -9.43 -9.91
N GLU A 193 -10.09 -9.29 -8.68
CA GLU A 193 -9.26 -10.32 -8.04
C GLU A 193 -10.05 -11.62 -7.84
N THR A 194 -11.29 -11.49 -7.38
CA THR A 194 -12.18 -12.64 -7.15
C THR A 194 -12.45 -13.38 -8.45
N GLU A 195 -12.76 -12.67 -9.53
CA GLU A 195 -13.01 -13.24 -10.86
C GLU A 195 -11.76 -13.95 -11.41
N GLN A 196 -10.58 -13.34 -11.31
CA GLN A 196 -9.32 -13.95 -11.75
C GLN A 196 -8.97 -15.22 -10.97
N THR A 197 -9.26 -15.26 -9.67
CA THR A 197 -9.04 -16.43 -8.82
C THR A 197 -9.99 -17.56 -9.21
N VAL A 198 -11.26 -17.27 -9.46
CA VAL A 198 -12.26 -18.26 -9.93
C VAL A 198 -11.87 -18.80 -11.31
N PHE A 199 -11.41 -17.94 -12.22
CA PHE A 199 -10.96 -18.36 -13.56
C PHE A 199 -9.75 -19.31 -13.50
N LYS A 200 -8.77 -18.99 -12.63
CA LYS A 200 -7.62 -19.89 -12.40
C LYS A 200 -8.03 -21.24 -11.82
N LEU A 201 -8.92 -21.25 -10.81
CA LEU A 201 -9.42 -22.48 -10.21
C LEU A 201 -10.19 -23.34 -11.21
N ASN A 202 -11.06 -22.74 -12.03
CA ASN A 202 -11.80 -23.45 -13.07
C ASN A 202 -10.88 -23.96 -14.20
N GLY A 203 -9.80 -23.26 -14.52
CA GLY A 203 -8.80 -23.71 -15.48
C GLY A 203 -8.04 -24.98 -15.06
N TYR A 204 -7.91 -25.23 -13.75
CA TYR A 204 -7.33 -26.46 -13.22
C TYR A 204 -8.34 -27.62 -13.14
N LEU A 205 -9.65 -27.33 -13.23
CA LEU A 205 -10.71 -28.35 -13.14
C LEU A 205 -11.20 -28.84 -14.51
N THR A 206 -10.80 -28.23 -15.61
CA THR A 206 -11.02 -28.79 -16.95
C THR A 206 -10.03 -29.92 -17.15
N PRO A 207 -10.51 -31.18 -17.33
CA PRO A 207 -9.62 -32.28 -17.68
C PRO A 207 -8.95 -31.92 -19.01
N GLN A 208 -7.63 -31.82 -19.01
CA GLN A 208 -6.90 -31.69 -20.26
C GLN A 208 -7.32 -32.83 -21.19
N PRO A 209 -7.65 -32.56 -22.47
CA PRO A 209 -7.81 -33.61 -23.44
C PRO A 209 -6.50 -34.41 -23.40
N LYS A 210 -6.60 -35.73 -23.17
CA LYS A 210 -5.46 -36.64 -23.26
C LYS A 210 -4.80 -36.38 -24.59
N GLU A 211 -3.67 -35.67 -24.60
CA GLU A 211 -2.76 -35.70 -25.75
C GLU A 211 -2.40 -37.17 -25.98
N VAL A 212 -2.87 -37.67 -27.10
CA VAL A 212 -2.43 -38.94 -27.64
C VAL A 212 -0.93 -38.77 -27.85
N ALA A 213 -0.13 -39.42 -27.00
CA ALA A 213 1.31 -39.42 -27.12
C ALA A 213 1.64 -40.01 -28.49
N THR A 214 1.86 -39.15 -29.45
CA THR A 214 2.50 -39.56 -30.73
C THR A 214 3.93 -39.87 -30.36
N ALA A 215 4.26 -41.16 -30.41
CA ALA A 215 5.60 -41.64 -30.18
C ALA A 215 6.53 -40.92 -31.16
N ILE A 216 7.40 -40.05 -30.63
CA ILE A 216 8.48 -39.45 -31.40
C ILE A 216 9.47 -40.56 -31.66
N ASN A 217 9.64 -40.92 -32.94
CA ASN A 217 10.60 -41.88 -33.41
C ASN A 217 12.01 -41.26 -33.26
N LEU A 218 12.78 -41.74 -32.31
CA LEU A 218 14.10 -41.24 -31.94
C LEU A 218 15.22 -41.56 -32.97
N ASP A 219 14.88 -42.26 -34.05
CA ASP A 219 15.86 -42.70 -35.06
C ASP A 219 16.18 -41.68 -36.16
N GLU A 220 15.60 -40.45 -36.10
CA GLU A 220 15.85 -39.40 -37.11
C GLU A 220 16.65 -38.18 -36.57
N ILE A 221 17.35 -38.29 -35.44
CA ILE A 221 18.28 -37.24 -35.02
C ILE A 221 19.67 -37.54 -35.58
N ASN A 222 19.99 -36.91 -36.69
CA ASN A 222 21.31 -36.93 -37.30
C ASN A 222 22.28 -36.09 -36.45
N LEU A 223 23.19 -36.78 -35.73
CA LEU A 223 24.14 -36.18 -34.77
C LEU A 223 25.39 -35.56 -35.41
N ASP A 224 25.47 -35.47 -36.74
CA ASP A 224 26.70 -35.04 -37.45
C ASP A 224 26.80 -33.55 -37.79
N GLU A 225 25.87 -32.68 -37.28
CA GLU A 225 25.94 -31.24 -37.51
C GLU A 225 26.14 -30.43 -36.23
N VAL A 226 27.06 -30.78 -35.34
CA VAL A 226 27.52 -29.91 -34.29
C VAL A 226 28.86 -29.29 -34.70
N ASN A 227 28.83 -28.12 -35.33
CA ASN A 227 30.03 -27.35 -35.59
C ASN A 227 30.66 -26.88 -34.28
N GLU A 228 31.88 -27.34 -33.98
CA GLU A 228 32.72 -26.78 -32.91
C GLU A 228 33.01 -25.30 -33.22
N VAL A 229 32.56 -24.42 -32.32
CA VAL A 229 33.01 -23.04 -32.30
C VAL A 229 34.22 -22.97 -31.37
N SER A 230 35.39 -22.84 -31.99
CA SER A 230 36.65 -22.58 -31.28
C SER A 230 36.62 -21.21 -30.60
N ILE A 231 37.20 -21.18 -29.39
CA ILE A 231 37.44 -20.03 -28.53
C ILE A 231 38.40 -19.04 -29.14
#